data_6958f6d2318f8560fd1e265ce8e319d8
#
_entry.id   6958f6d2318f8560fd1e265ce8e319d8
#
_cell.length_a   1.000
_cell.length_b   1.000
_cell.length_c   1.000
_cell.angle_alpha   90.00
_cell.angle_beta   90.00
_cell.angle_gamma   90.00
#
_symmetry.space_group_name_H-M   'P 1'
#
loop_
_entity.id
_entity.type
_entity.pdbx_description
1 polymer ?
#
loop_
_entity_poly.entity_id
_entity_poly.type
_entity_poly.pdbx_seq_one_letter_code
_entity_poly.pdbx_strand_id
1 'polypeptide(L)'
;MNKLSDAWYKNRRWVHCLRPLSAIFGAVSTLRRSTYRNSAKAYTSRHPVIVIGNITAGGTGKTPLVIYLARELQALGYRPGIVSRGYGAKPQGYPFAVTPETDFREAGEEPLMIALNTGCPVIIDPDRVAAVQELEKHDDCNIIISDDGMQHYRLNRTLEIAVIDGQRGFGNGLLLPAGPLREKPRRLDSVDLVVCNGPSRHALPAQALRMDLEATQLVHLPDGRSLSVHDAFLSTLTAKKVHAVAGIGNPERFFNSLCACGFDIITHIFRDHHPFTAQDITFADDLDVVMTEKDAVKCLQICDERHWYLKVEARLPDTFMQRVRAGLDAAGVNP
;
A
#
# COMPACT_ATOMS: atom_id res chain seq x y z
N MET A 1 10.70 11.55 9.00
CA MET A 1 9.67 10.89 9.87
C MET A 1 8.98 11.93 10.73
N ASN A 2 7.66 11.85 10.89
CA ASN A 2 6.93 12.75 11.80
C ASN A 2 7.39 12.47 13.25
N LYS A 3 7.66 13.51 14.07
CA LYS A 3 8.12 13.39 15.47
C LYS A 3 7.27 12.42 16.32
N LEU A 4 5.98 12.35 16.03
CA LEU A 4 5.04 11.46 16.71
C LEU A 4 5.25 9.99 16.31
N SER A 5 5.41 9.69 15.03
CA SER A 5 5.68 8.34 14.52
C SER A 5 7.00 7.78 15.09
N ASP A 6 8.06 8.60 15.09
CA ASP A 6 9.35 8.20 15.70
C ASP A 6 9.20 7.87 17.20
N ALA A 7 8.40 8.67 17.89
CA ALA A 7 8.16 8.47 19.32
C ALA A 7 7.41 7.16 19.64
N TRP A 8 6.50 6.70 18.77
CA TRP A 8 5.79 5.43 18.94
C TRP A 8 6.72 4.21 18.83
N TYR A 9 7.62 4.22 17.86
CA TYR A 9 8.53 3.09 17.61
C TYR A 9 9.78 3.13 18.53
N LYS A 10 10.20 4.31 18.99
CA LYS A 10 11.26 4.46 20.00
C LYS A 10 10.73 4.48 21.44
N ASN A 11 9.45 4.24 21.63
CA ASN A 11 8.76 4.21 22.94
C ASN A 11 9.11 5.41 23.84
N ARG A 12 9.06 6.64 23.28
CA ARG A 12 9.36 7.86 24.03
C ARG A 12 8.34 8.09 25.15
N ARG A 13 8.80 8.39 26.37
CA ARG A 13 7.95 8.50 27.57
C ARG A 13 6.79 9.48 27.44
N TRP A 14 6.97 10.60 26.74
CA TRP A 14 5.94 11.63 26.60
C TRP A 14 4.66 11.16 25.89
N VAL A 15 4.76 10.14 25.00
CA VAL A 15 3.55 9.64 24.30
C VAL A 15 2.56 8.97 25.29
N HIS A 16 3.03 8.52 26.45
CA HIS A 16 2.17 7.92 27.46
C HIS A 16 1.19 8.91 28.10
N CYS A 17 1.46 10.22 28.04
CA CYS A 17 0.50 11.25 28.45
C CYS A 17 -0.75 11.27 27.57
N LEU A 18 -0.68 10.69 26.35
CA LEU A 18 -1.80 10.58 25.41
C LEU A 18 -2.69 9.34 25.66
N ARG A 19 -2.35 8.47 26.63
CA ARG A 19 -3.11 7.23 26.92
C ARG A 19 -4.59 7.45 27.22
N PRO A 20 -5.03 8.50 27.92
CA PRO A 20 -6.46 8.76 28.10
C PRO A 20 -7.20 8.94 26.75
N LEU A 21 -6.59 9.68 25.81
CA LEU A 21 -7.15 9.85 24.47
C LEU A 21 -7.18 8.53 23.69
N SER A 22 -6.16 7.68 23.87
CA SER A 22 -6.14 6.33 23.27
C SER A 22 -7.22 5.43 23.83
N ALA A 23 -7.59 5.56 25.10
CA ALA A 23 -8.71 4.83 25.69
C ALA A 23 -10.05 5.23 25.04
N ILE A 24 -10.27 6.53 24.84
CA ILE A 24 -11.44 7.06 24.14
C ILE A 24 -11.47 6.56 22.69
N PHE A 25 -10.35 6.68 21.97
CA PHE A 25 -10.23 6.19 20.61
C PHE A 25 -10.56 4.69 20.52
N GLY A 26 -10.02 3.88 21.45
CA GLY A 26 -10.28 2.44 21.52
C GLY A 26 -11.74 2.10 21.79
N ALA A 27 -12.39 2.86 22.67
CA ALA A 27 -13.82 2.69 22.95
C ALA A 27 -14.67 2.99 21.70
N VAL A 28 -14.42 4.13 21.05
CA VAL A 28 -15.11 4.52 19.80
C VAL A 28 -14.88 3.51 18.68
N SER A 29 -13.63 3.08 18.47
CA SER A 29 -13.30 2.07 17.45
C SER A 29 -14.00 0.73 17.71
N THR A 30 -14.03 0.30 18.97
CA THR A 30 -14.70 -0.95 19.37
C THR A 30 -16.21 -0.85 19.17
N LEU A 31 -16.82 0.26 19.61
CA LEU A 31 -18.27 0.50 19.44
C LEU A 31 -18.64 0.52 17.96
N ARG A 32 -17.89 1.27 17.14
CA ARG A 32 -18.12 1.33 15.70
C ARG A 32 -18.04 -0.06 15.06
N ARG A 33 -17.06 -0.87 15.43
CA ARG A 33 -16.95 -2.24 14.93
C ARG A 33 -18.14 -3.10 15.36
N SER A 34 -18.54 -3.05 16.64
CA SER A 34 -19.66 -3.85 17.14
C SER A 34 -20.98 -3.48 16.47
N THR A 35 -21.19 -2.20 16.16
CA THR A 35 -22.40 -1.70 15.50
C THR A 35 -22.61 -2.30 14.11
N TYR A 36 -21.51 -2.53 13.37
CA TYR A 36 -21.62 -3.01 11.97
C TYR A 36 -21.40 -4.52 11.81
N ARG A 37 -20.72 -5.19 12.74
CA ARG A 37 -20.29 -6.59 12.61
C ARG A 37 -21.43 -7.60 12.37
N ASN A 38 -22.63 -7.32 12.88
CA ASN A 38 -23.80 -8.18 12.76
C ASN A 38 -25.05 -7.39 12.38
N SER A 39 -24.90 -6.33 11.61
CA SER A 39 -25.95 -5.37 11.36
C SER A 39 -26.43 -5.45 9.91
N ALA A 40 -27.74 -5.52 9.72
CA ALA A 40 -28.39 -5.25 8.45
C ALA A 40 -28.09 -3.85 7.88
N LYS A 41 -27.33 -3.01 8.63
CA LYS A 41 -26.88 -1.67 8.20
C LYS A 41 -25.59 -1.69 7.36
N ALA A 42 -24.87 -2.81 7.33
CA ALA A 42 -23.70 -2.93 6.46
C ALA A 42 -24.15 -3.24 5.02
N TYR A 43 -23.53 -2.57 4.08
CA TYR A 43 -23.76 -2.78 2.65
C TYR A 43 -23.17 -4.12 2.21
N THR A 44 -23.95 -4.93 1.53
CA THR A 44 -23.48 -6.15 0.88
C THR A 44 -23.42 -5.91 -0.62
N SER A 45 -22.23 -5.96 -1.16
CA SER A 45 -21.96 -5.86 -2.59
C SER A 45 -22.52 -7.08 -3.32
N ARG A 46 -22.95 -6.88 -4.57
CA ARG A 46 -23.31 -7.99 -5.48
C ARG A 46 -22.08 -8.82 -5.89
N HIS A 47 -20.88 -8.24 -5.79
CA HIS A 47 -19.63 -8.92 -6.04
C HIS A 47 -18.91 -9.26 -4.73
N PRO A 48 -18.16 -10.37 -4.67
CA PRO A 48 -17.33 -10.67 -3.51
C PRO A 48 -16.31 -9.56 -3.26
N VAL A 49 -16.11 -9.22 -1.98
CA VAL A 49 -15.21 -8.15 -1.57
C VAL A 49 -14.06 -8.74 -0.76
N ILE A 50 -12.83 -8.54 -1.23
CA ILE A 50 -11.61 -8.83 -0.49
C ILE A 50 -11.10 -7.51 0.11
N VAL A 51 -11.05 -7.42 1.43
CA VAL A 51 -10.52 -6.25 2.12
C VAL A 51 -9.05 -6.48 2.47
N ILE A 52 -8.18 -5.61 1.98
CA ILE A 52 -6.78 -5.54 2.41
C ILE A 52 -6.62 -4.31 3.29
N GLY A 53 -5.98 -4.48 4.44
CA GLY A 53 -5.73 -3.36 5.34
C GLY A 53 -4.71 -3.68 6.42
N ASN A 54 -4.63 -2.82 7.42
CA ASN A 54 -3.72 -3.00 8.53
C ASN A 54 -4.31 -2.47 9.84
N ILE A 55 -3.70 -2.84 10.96
CA ILE A 55 -4.09 -2.37 12.29
C ILE A 55 -3.18 -1.28 12.84
N THR A 56 -2.19 -0.82 12.08
CA THR A 56 -1.25 0.24 12.47
C THR A 56 -1.36 1.45 11.56
N ALA A 57 -0.99 2.62 12.03
CA ALA A 57 -0.82 3.80 11.20
C ALA A 57 0.52 3.74 10.46
N GLY A 58 0.53 4.14 9.18
CA GLY A 58 1.70 4.18 8.31
C GLY A 58 1.75 3.08 7.27
N GLY A 59 2.75 3.13 6.40
CA GLY A 59 2.94 2.17 5.31
C GLY A 59 3.37 0.81 5.83
N THR A 60 2.62 -0.23 5.51
CA THR A 60 2.89 -1.64 5.87
C THR A 60 3.15 -2.51 4.64
N GLY A 61 3.08 -1.95 3.42
CA GLY A 61 3.20 -2.71 2.18
C GLY A 61 1.87 -3.22 1.62
N LYS A 62 0.75 -2.55 1.94
CA LYS A 62 -0.58 -2.89 1.39
C LYS A 62 -0.63 -2.79 -0.13
N THR A 63 -0.19 -1.67 -0.68
CA THR A 63 -0.27 -1.39 -2.12
C THR A 63 0.42 -2.45 -2.98
N PRO A 64 1.66 -2.91 -2.68
CA PRO A 64 2.26 -4.05 -3.37
C PRO A 64 1.43 -5.34 -3.26
N LEU A 65 0.80 -5.60 -2.12
CA LEU A 65 -0.07 -6.77 -1.96
C LEU A 65 -1.37 -6.64 -2.78
N VAL A 66 -1.96 -5.44 -2.85
CA VAL A 66 -3.14 -5.17 -3.70
C VAL A 66 -2.81 -5.43 -5.16
N ILE A 67 -1.67 -4.92 -5.64
CA ILE A 67 -1.19 -5.12 -7.02
C ILE A 67 -0.95 -6.60 -7.30
N TYR A 68 -0.25 -7.29 -6.40
CA TYR A 68 0.00 -8.73 -6.50
C TYR A 68 -1.31 -9.52 -6.58
N LEU A 69 -2.23 -9.30 -5.63
CA LEU A 69 -3.51 -10.02 -5.59
C LEU A 69 -4.36 -9.75 -6.83
N ALA A 70 -4.41 -8.50 -7.31
CA ALA A 70 -5.15 -8.16 -8.51
C ALA A 70 -4.64 -8.93 -9.72
N ARG A 71 -3.31 -8.98 -9.93
CA ARG A 71 -2.68 -9.71 -11.03
C ARG A 71 -2.91 -11.23 -10.94
N GLU A 72 -2.79 -11.81 -9.75
CA GLU A 72 -3.04 -13.23 -9.53
C GLU A 72 -4.51 -13.60 -9.80
N LEU A 73 -5.45 -12.74 -9.37
CA LEU A 73 -6.87 -12.95 -9.67
C LEU A 73 -7.16 -12.82 -11.16
N GLN A 74 -6.54 -11.86 -11.87
CA GLN A 74 -6.63 -11.75 -13.33
C GLN A 74 -6.10 -13.01 -14.01
N ALA A 75 -4.96 -13.53 -13.57
CA ALA A 75 -4.39 -14.78 -14.10
C ALA A 75 -5.30 -16.00 -13.89
N LEU A 76 -6.15 -15.97 -12.86
CA LEU A 76 -7.17 -16.98 -12.58
C LEU A 76 -8.50 -16.76 -13.33
N GLY A 77 -8.61 -15.72 -14.16
CA GLY A 77 -9.80 -15.42 -14.96
C GLY A 77 -10.81 -14.48 -14.27
N TYR A 78 -10.54 -14.00 -13.06
CA TYR A 78 -11.35 -12.95 -12.43
C TYR A 78 -11.12 -11.59 -13.10
N ARG A 79 -12.07 -10.70 -12.96
CA ARG A 79 -11.98 -9.28 -13.35
C ARG A 79 -12.04 -8.40 -12.09
N PRO A 80 -10.89 -8.10 -11.45
CA PRO A 80 -10.89 -7.30 -10.24
C PRO A 80 -11.24 -5.85 -10.52
N GLY A 81 -12.11 -5.25 -9.67
CA GLY A 81 -12.25 -3.82 -9.50
C GLY A 81 -11.65 -3.40 -8.16
N ILE A 82 -11.04 -2.22 -8.09
CA ILE A 82 -10.33 -1.79 -6.89
C ILE A 82 -10.97 -0.53 -6.33
N VAL A 83 -11.24 -0.52 -5.03
CA VAL A 83 -11.72 0.66 -4.32
C VAL A 83 -10.71 1.11 -3.28
N SER A 84 -10.38 2.40 -3.30
CA SER A 84 -9.44 3.00 -2.34
C SER A 84 -10.00 4.30 -1.75
N ARG A 85 -9.37 4.81 -0.68
CA ARG A 85 -9.78 6.05 -0.04
C ARG A 85 -9.42 7.28 -0.86
N GLY A 86 -8.39 7.18 -1.69
CA GLY A 86 -7.80 8.34 -2.30
C GLY A 86 -7.12 9.23 -1.26
N TYR A 87 -6.28 8.65 -0.40
CA TYR A 87 -5.55 9.44 0.59
C TYR A 87 -4.68 10.50 -0.10
N GLY A 88 -4.86 11.76 0.27
CA GLY A 88 -4.17 12.89 -0.36
C GLY A 88 -4.77 13.37 -1.69
N ALA A 89 -5.72 12.62 -2.26
CA ALA A 89 -6.42 12.98 -3.48
C ALA A 89 -7.31 14.22 -3.30
N LYS A 90 -7.43 15.02 -4.37
CA LYS A 90 -8.30 16.19 -4.45
C LYS A 90 -9.04 16.23 -5.79
N PRO A 91 -9.89 15.23 -6.08
CA PRO A 91 -10.70 15.25 -7.29
C PRO A 91 -11.78 16.33 -7.21
N GLN A 92 -12.38 16.65 -8.35
CA GLN A 92 -13.52 17.60 -8.42
C GLN A 92 -14.79 17.06 -7.74
N GLY A 93 -14.89 15.73 -7.58
CA GLY A 93 -16.05 15.08 -6.95
C GLY A 93 -15.78 13.61 -6.65
N TYR A 94 -16.64 13.01 -5.82
CA TYR A 94 -16.61 11.58 -5.47
C TYR A 94 -17.96 10.94 -5.82
N PRO A 95 -18.01 9.62 -6.15
CA PRO A 95 -16.88 8.73 -6.44
C PRO A 95 -16.08 9.18 -7.66
N PHE A 96 -14.76 8.91 -7.70
CA PHE A 96 -13.90 9.34 -8.78
C PHE A 96 -13.14 8.14 -9.38
N ALA A 97 -13.22 7.97 -10.70
CA ALA A 97 -12.50 6.93 -11.44
C ALA A 97 -11.06 7.38 -11.71
N VAL A 98 -10.11 6.52 -11.35
CA VAL A 98 -8.67 6.74 -11.58
C VAL A 98 -8.24 5.96 -12.80
N THR A 99 -7.66 6.66 -13.76
CA THR A 99 -7.03 6.07 -14.96
C THR A 99 -5.52 6.30 -14.94
N PRO A 100 -4.74 5.61 -15.78
CA PRO A 100 -3.29 5.85 -15.90
C PRO A 100 -2.92 7.29 -16.23
N GLU A 101 -3.81 8.04 -16.89
CA GLU A 101 -3.60 9.44 -17.31
C GLU A 101 -4.02 10.45 -16.24
N THR A 102 -4.65 9.99 -15.16
CA THR A 102 -5.14 10.87 -14.08
C THR A 102 -3.97 11.54 -13.34
N ASP A 103 -4.05 12.85 -13.11
CA ASP A 103 -3.06 13.54 -12.30
C ASP A 103 -3.04 12.98 -10.87
N PHE A 104 -1.85 12.75 -10.32
CA PHE A 104 -1.69 12.20 -8.97
C PHE A 104 -2.35 13.04 -7.88
N ARG A 105 -2.53 14.36 -8.10
CA ARG A 105 -3.21 15.26 -7.16
C ARG A 105 -4.71 14.96 -7.07
N GLU A 106 -5.31 14.49 -8.16
CA GLU A 106 -6.71 14.07 -8.21
C GLU A 106 -6.89 12.62 -7.79
N ALA A 107 -5.98 11.73 -8.22
CA ALA A 107 -6.03 10.29 -7.94
C ALA A 107 -5.57 9.93 -6.53
N GLY A 108 -4.55 10.62 -6.02
CA GLY A 108 -3.70 10.14 -4.93
C GLY A 108 -2.60 9.19 -5.43
N GLU A 109 -1.46 9.18 -4.74
CA GLU A 109 -0.27 8.42 -5.14
C GLU A 109 -0.54 6.90 -5.23
N GLU A 110 -1.15 6.31 -4.20
CA GLU A 110 -1.37 4.87 -4.12
C GLU A 110 -2.42 4.36 -5.13
N PRO A 111 -3.60 4.99 -5.30
CA PRO A 111 -4.56 4.55 -6.31
C PRO A 111 -4.04 4.68 -7.74
N LEU A 112 -3.28 5.74 -8.06
CA LEU A 112 -2.66 5.89 -9.37
C LEU A 112 -1.64 4.78 -9.63
N MET A 113 -0.80 4.47 -8.64
CA MET A 113 0.16 3.38 -8.74
C MET A 113 -0.53 2.01 -8.95
N ILE A 114 -1.67 1.79 -8.30
CA ILE A 114 -2.48 0.58 -8.51
C ILE A 114 -3.03 0.54 -9.95
N ALA A 115 -3.61 1.63 -10.46
CA ALA A 115 -4.15 1.71 -11.81
C ALA A 115 -3.07 1.43 -12.87
N LEU A 116 -1.91 2.08 -12.76
CA LEU A 116 -0.75 1.89 -13.64
C LEU A 116 -0.23 0.45 -13.66
N ASN A 117 -0.29 -0.25 -12.53
CA ASN A 117 0.30 -1.58 -12.40
C ASN A 117 -0.66 -2.73 -12.71
N THR A 118 -1.96 -2.50 -12.68
CA THR A 118 -2.95 -3.59 -12.79
C THR A 118 -3.85 -3.50 -14.01
N GLY A 119 -4.05 -2.28 -14.54
CA GLY A 119 -5.05 -2.04 -15.58
C GLY A 119 -6.50 -2.30 -15.13
N CYS A 120 -6.72 -2.55 -13.84
CA CYS A 120 -8.06 -2.72 -13.27
C CYS A 120 -8.80 -1.39 -13.19
N PRO A 121 -10.15 -1.39 -13.24
CA PRO A 121 -10.94 -0.24 -12.80
C PRO A 121 -10.60 0.13 -11.34
N VAL A 122 -10.26 1.39 -11.09
CA VAL A 122 -9.94 1.91 -9.76
C VAL A 122 -10.86 3.07 -9.44
N ILE A 123 -11.62 2.96 -8.35
CA ILE A 123 -12.51 4.03 -7.88
C ILE A 123 -12.06 4.50 -6.50
N ILE A 124 -11.94 5.81 -6.33
CA ILE A 124 -11.64 6.40 -5.02
C ILE A 124 -12.86 7.11 -4.45
N ASP A 125 -13.10 6.88 -3.17
CA ASP A 125 -14.10 7.60 -2.36
C ASP A 125 -13.78 7.43 -0.87
N PRO A 126 -13.83 8.47 -0.03
CA PRO A 126 -13.80 8.33 1.43
C PRO A 126 -14.89 7.37 1.96
N ASP A 127 -16.06 7.30 1.35
CA ASP A 127 -17.07 6.26 1.57
C ASP A 127 -16.88 5.08 0.62
N ARG A 128 -16.30 4.00 1.14
CA ARG A 128 -16.05 2.76 0.36
C ARG A 128 -17.33 2.14 -0.21
N VAL A 129 -18.48 2.35 0.43
CA VAL A 129 -19.76 1.85 -0.09
C VAL A 129 -20.10 2.58 -1.38
N ALA A 130 -19.95 3.90 -1.42
CA ALA A 130 -20.18 4.67 -2.63
C ALA A 130 -19.23 4.27 -3.77
N ALA A 131 -17.94 4.04 -3.46
CA ALA A 131 -16.98 3.54 -4.44
C ALA A 131 -17.35 2.17 -5.00
N VAL A 132 -17.81 1.24 -4.14
CA VAL A 132 -18.28 -0.08 -4.57
C VAL A 132 -19.52 0.03 -5.45
N GLN A 133 -20.49 0.84 -5.04
CA GLN A 133 -21.70 1.08 -5.83
C GLN A 133 -21.41 1.69 -7.20
N GLU A 134 -20.36 2.50 -7.30
CA GLU A 134 -19.92 3.03 -8.60
C GLU A 134 -19.35 1.93 -9.49
N LEU A 135 -18.47 1.06 -8.96
CA LEU A 135 -17.99 -0.11 -9.70
C LEU A 135 -19.12 -1.03 -10.17
N GLU A 136 -20.15 -1.18 -9.35
CA GLU A 136 -21.30 -2.05 -9.64
C GLU A 136 -22.21 -1.53 -10.76
N LYS A 137 -22.09 -0.26 -11.15
CA LYS A 137 -22.82 0.28 -12.31
C LYS A 137 -22.26 -0.22 -13.64
N HIS A 138 -21.03 -0.66 -13.64
CA HIS A 138 -20.32 -1.15 -14.82
C HIS A 138 -20.06 -2.66 -14.65
N ASP A 139 -20.29 -3.45 -15.70
CA ASP A 139 -20.06 -4.90 -15.67
C ASP A 139 -18.60 -5.29 -15.91
N ASP A 140 -17.66 -4.37 -15.63
CA ASP A 140 -16.25 -4.53 -15.92
C ASP A 140 -15.51 -5.34 -14.86
N CYS A 141 -16.14 -5.60 -13.70
CA CYS A 141 -15.54 -6.40 -12.63
C CYS A 141 -16.52 -7.47 -12.10
N ASN A 142 -15.96 -8.58 -11.58
CA ASN A 142 -16.72 -9.64 -10.91
C ASN A 142 -16.19 -9.94 -9.49
N ILE A 143 -15.14 -9.25 -9.07
CA ILE A 143 -14.56 -9.30 -7.72
C ILE A 143 -14.01 -7.93 -7.35
N ILE A 144 -14.14 -7.53 -6.09
CA ILE A 144 -13.70 -6.21 -5.61
C ILE A 144 -12.57 -6.36 -4.59
N ILE A 145 -11.50 -5.58 -4.75
CA ILE A 145 -10.44 -5.44 -3.76
C ILE A 145 -10.56 -4.07 -3.11
N SER A 146 -10.75 -4.03 -1.79
CA SER A 146 -10.79 -2.78 -1.02
C SER A 146 -9.44 -2.52 -0.35
N ASP A 147 -8.72 -1.51 -0.86
CA ASP A 147 -7.46 -1.04 -0.30
C ASP A 147 -7.70 -0.17 0.95
N ASP A 148 -6.91 -0.44 2.00
CA ASP A 148 -7.01 0.16 3.35
C ASP A 148 -8.45 0.15 3.91
N GLY A 149 -9.17 -0.97 3.70
CA GLY A 149 -10.58 -1.11 4.00
C GLY A 149 -10.91 -1.68 5.38
N MET A 150 -9.94 -2.13 6.19
CA MET A 150 -10.20 -2.88 7.43
C MET A 150 -11.13 -2.14 8.40
N GLN A 151 -10.96 -0.83 8.58
CA GLN A 151 -11.78 -0.01 9.48
C GLN A 151 -13.08 0.48 8.84
N HIS A 152 -13.36 0.09 7.58
CA HIS A 152 -14.59 0.50 6.89
C HIS A 152 -15.68 -0.55 7.06
N TYR A 153 -16.19 -0.70 8.29
CA TYR A 153 -17.13 -1.76 8.70
C TYR A 153 -18.52 -1.69 8.04
N ARG A 154 -18.86 -0.56 7.40
CA ARG A 154 -20.11 -0.43 6.62
C ARG A 154 -20.13 -1.29 5.35
N LEU A 155 -18.98 -1.76 4.88
CA LEU A 155 -18.84 -2.64 3.73
C LEU A 155 -18.65 -4.06 4.22
N ASN A 156 -19.58 -4.96 3.89
CA ASN A 156 -19.42 -6.39 4.11
C ASN A 156 -18.30 -6.92 3.23
N ARG A 157 -17.66 -7.97 3.70
CA ARG A 157 -16.47 -8.55 3.07
C ARG A 157 -16.57 -10.06 3.02
N THR A 158 -16.10 -10.63 1.93
CA THR A 158 -15.97 -12.07 1.72
C THR A 158 -14.68 -12.57 2.38
N LEU A 159 -13.58 -11.84 2.20
CA LEU A 159 -12.28 -12.13 2.82
C LEU A 159 -11.68 -10.85 3.41
N GLU A 160 -10.93 -11.02 4.48
CA GLU A 160 -10.21 -9.93 5.13
C GLU A 160 -8.74 -10.30 5.35
N ILE A 161 -7.83 -9.52 4.77
CA ILE A 161 -6.38 -9.73 4.80
C ILE A 161 -5.71 -8.60 5.57
N ALA A 162 -5.05 -8.92 6.67
CA ALA A 162 -4.30 -7.95 7.47
C ALA A 162 -2.82 -7.97 7.09
N VAL A 163 -2.25 -6.79 6.80
CA VAL A 163 -0.82 -6.63 6.50
C VAL A 163 -0.10 -6.02 7.69
N ILE A 164 1.01 -6.61 8.09
CA ILE A 164 1.86 -6.17 9.19
C ILE A 164 3.25 -5.89 8.65
N ASP A 165 3.86 -4.77 9.07
CA ASP A 165 5.29 -4.52 8.83
C ASP A 165 6.11 -5.35 9.83
N GLY A 166 6.90 -6.32 9.36
CA GLY A 166 7.65 -7.23 10.22
C GLY A 166 8.74 -6.55 11.04
N GLN A 167 9.31 -5.44 10.55
CA GLN A 167 10.34 -4.70 11.28
C GLN A 167 9.75 -3.79 12.37
N ARG A 168 8.67 -3.07 12.04
CA ARG A 168 8.02 -2.11 12.93
C ARG A 168 7.04 -2.77 13.91
N GLY A 169 6.40 -3.87 13.49
CA GLY A 169 5.40 -4.58 14.27
C GLY A 169 4.31 -3.66 14.77
N PHE A 170 4.07 -3.73 16.06
CA PHE A 170 3.02 -2.97 16.75
C PHE A 170 3.53 -1.72 17.49
N GLY A 171 4.80 -1.34 17.28
CA GLY A 171 5.45 -0.23 17.98
C GLY A 171 5.40 -0.40 19.50
N ASN A 172 4.96 0.65 20.23
CA ASN A 172 4.81 0.59 21.68
C ASN A 172 3.54 -0.14 22.16
N GLY A 173 2.77 -0.76 21.26
CA GLY A 173 1.57 -1.54 21.59
C GLY A 173 0.34 -0.71 22.01
N LEU A 174 0.41 0.62 21.92
CA LEU A 174 -0.69 1.51 22.29
C LEU A 174 -1.53 1.91 21.09
N LEU A 175 -2.81 2.19 21.32
CA LEU A 175 -3.71 2.75 20.33
C LEU A 175 -3.38 4.22 20.04
N LEU A 176 -3.84 4.71 18.88
CA LEU A 176 -3.80 6.13 18.55
C LEU A 176 -4.47 6.98 19.65
N PRO A 177 -3.94 8.17 19.99
CA PRO A 177 -2.72 8.77 19.49
C PRO A 177 -1.44 8.44 20.29
N ALA A 178 -1.52 7.65 21.37
CA ALA A 178 -0.36 7.30 22.20
C ALA A 178 0.58 6.27 21.56
N GLY A 179 0.10 5.52 20.60
CA GLY A 179 0.84 4.55 19.80
C GLY A 179 0.31 4.45 18.38
N PRO A 180 0.90 3.57 17.54
CA PRO A 180 0.57 3.46 16.14
C PRO A 180 -0.72 2.68 15.87
N LEU A 181 -1.30 2.00 16.87
CA LEU A 181 -2.38 1.05 16.64
C LEU A 181 -3.73 1.75 16.35
N ARG A 182 -4.36 1.38 15.23
CA ARG A 182 -5.76 1.69 14.90
C ARG A 182 -6.71 0.74 15.62
N GLU A 183 -6.28 -0.53 15.78
CA GLU A 183 -7.00 -1.61 16.48
C GLU A 183 -6.03 -2.44 17.31
N LYS A 184 -6.54 -3.13 18.34
CA LYS A 184 -5.71 -3.98 19.20
C LYS A 184 -5.18 -5.20 18.42
N PRO A 185 -3.99 -5.76 18.75
CA PRO A 185 -3.41 -6.92 18.04
C PRO A 185 -4.34 -8.14 17.97
N ARG A 186 -5.19 -8.37 18.98
CA ARG A 186 -6.23 -9.43 18.95
C ARG A 186 -7.21 -9.34 17.78
N ARG A 187 -7.20 -8.20 17.05
CA ARG A 187 -7.98 -8.07 15.81
C ARG A 187 -7.53 -9.07 14.74
N LEU A 188 -6.27 -9.45 14.76
CA LEU A 188 -5.68 -10.42 13.84
C LEU A 188 -6.26 -11.84 14.00
N ASP A 189 -6.81 -12.16 15.17
CA ASP A 189 -7.45 -13.46 15.41
C ASP A 189 -8.80 -13.63 14.68
N SER A 190 -9.31 -12.54 14.11
CA SER A 190 -10.62 -12.48 13.45
C SER A 190 -10.56 -12.10 11.97
N VAL A 191 -9.38 -12.06 11.38
CA VAL A 191 -9.18 -11.92 9.92
C VAL A 191 -8.92 -13.29 9.30
N ASP A 192 -9.17 -13.42 8.01
CA ASP A 192 -8.99 -14.69 7.30
C ASP A 192 -7.51 -14.98 7.03
N LEU A 193 -6.73 -13.94 6.68
CA LEU A 193 -5.29 -14.05 6.44
C LEU A 193 -4.52 -12.92 7.12
N VAL A 194 -3.33 -13.28 7.60
CA VAL A 194 -2.33 -12.33 8.08
C VAL A 194 -1.10 -12.44 7.20
N VAL A 195 -0.66 -11.31 6.66
CA VAL A 195 0.55 -11.18 5.83
C VAL A 195 1.56 -10.31 6.56
N CYS A 196 2.77 -10.81 6.73
CA CYS A 196 3.89 -10.09 7.33
C CYS A 196 4.87 -9.64 6.25
N ASN A 197 5.02 -8.34 6.08
CA ASN A 197 5.96 -7.75 5.12
C ASN A 197 7.38 -7.73 5.68
N GLY A 198 8.22 -8.61 5.17
CA GLY A 198 9.58 -8.85 5.61
C GLY A 198 9.69 -9.73 6.87
N PRO A 199 10.92 -9.95 7.36
CA PRO A 199 11.15 -10.77 8.54
C PRO A 199 10.57 -10.09 9.79
N SER A 200 9.83 -10.86 10.60
CA SER A 200 9.24 -10.34 11.85
C SER A 200 10.19 -10.51 13.03
N ARG A 201 10.29 -9.44 13.82
CA ARG A 201 10.93 -9.46 15.15
C ARG A 201 9.91 -9.55 16.30
N HIS A 202 8.64 -9.69 15.95
CA HIS A 202 7.51 -9.69 16.89
C HIS A 202 6.76 -11.01 16.81
N ALA A 203 6.11 -11.40 17.90
CA ALA A 203 5.20 -12.54 17.89
C ALA A 203 4.00 -12.21 17.00
N LEU A 204 3.78 -13.04 16.00
CA LEU A 204 2.65 -12.98 15.08
C LEU A 204 1.80 -14.24 15.22
N PRO A 205 0.54 -14.24 14.75
CA PRO A 205 -0.23 -15.46 14.62
C PRO A 205 0.55 -16.54 13.85
N ALA A 206 0.50 -17.78 14.31
CA ALA A 206 1.28 -18.89 13.73
C ALA A 206 0.99 -19.11 12.23
N GLN A 207 -0.20 -18.73 11.78
CA GLN A 207 -0.63 -18.84 10.38
C GLN A 207 -0.24 -17.61 9.52
N ALA A 208 0.51 -16.64 10.05
CA ALA A 208 0.94 -15.47 9.30
C ALA A 208 1.89 -15.89 8.15
N LEU A 209 1.60 -15.39 6.95
CA LEU A 209 2.39 -15.68 5.76
C LEU A 209 3.39 -14.53 5.54
N ARG A 210 4.63 -14.89 5.21
CA ARG A 210 5.66 -13.92 4.90
C ARG A 210 5.48 -13.40 3.48
N MET A 211 5.57 -12.09 3.32
CA MET A 211 5.68 -11.37 2.06
C MET A 211 7.02 -10.67 2.04
N ASP A 212 7.80 -10.84 1.00
CA ASP A 212 8.98 -10.04 0.75
C ASP A 212 8.72 -9.09 -0.42
N LEU A 213 9.33 -7.91 -0.38
CA LEU A 213 9.32 -6.96 -1.50
C LEU A 213 10.67 -7.05 -2.20
N GLU A 214 10.66 -7.53 -3.43
CA GLU A 214 11.83 -7.73 -4.26
C GLU A 214 11.93 -6.64 -5.32
N ALA A 215 13.12 -6.07 -5.46
CA ALA A 215 13.44 -5.19 -6.57
C ALA A 215 13.56 -6.03 -7.85
N THR A 216 12.76 -5.72 -8.86
CA THR A 216 12.69 -6.50 -10.10
C THR A 216 13.22 -5.75 -11.30
N GLN A 217 12.93 -4.47 -11.41
CA GLN A 217 13.22 -3.65 -12.58
C GLN A 217 13.58 -2.21 -12.19
N LEU A 218 14.42 -1.58 -12.99
CA LEU A 218 14.47 -0.13 -13.12
C LEU A 218 13.61 0.28 -14.31
N VAL A 219 12.70 1.21 -14.08
CA VAL A 219 11.80 1.72 -15.12
C VAL A 219 12.15 3.18 -15.37
N HIS A 220 12.42 3.51 -16.63
CA HIS A 220 12.70 4.85 -17.08
C HIS A 220 11.43 5.69 -17.05
N LEU A 221 11.48 6.83 -16.38
CA LEU A 221 10.28 7.57 -16.08
C LEU A 221 9.63 8.24 -17.30
N PRO A 222 10.41 8.82 -18.27
CA PRO A 222 9.83 9.49 -19.44
C PRO A 222 9.12 8.58 -20.44
N ASP A 223 9.65 7.39 -20.72
CA ASP A 223 9.17 6.51 -21.79
C ASP A 223 8.69 5.13 -21.34
N GLY A 224 8.84 4.82 -20.04
CA GLY A 224 8.37 3.55 -19.47
C GLY A 224 9.22 2.32 -19.83
N ARG A 225 10.33 2.47 -20.57
CA ARG A 225 11.23 1.34 -20.85
C ARG A 225 11.74 0.75 -19.54
N SER A 226 11.80 -0.55 -19.45
CA SER A 226 12.23 -1.26 -18.24
C SER A 226 13.47 -2.10 -18.49
N LEU A 227 14.33 -2.16 -17.49
CA LEU A 227 15.52 -2.97 -17.45
C LEU A 227 15.44 -3.87 -16.22
N SER A 228 15.78 -5.16 -16.36
CA SER A 228 15.97 -5.96 -15.15
C SER A 228 17.03 -5.31 -14.28
N VAL A 229 16.90 -5.45 -12.96
CA VAL A 229 17.91 -4.86 -12.04
C VAL A 229 19.31 -5.39 -12.34
N HIS A 230 19.40 -6.65 -12.79
CA HIS A 230 20.66 -7.28 -13.17
C HIS A 230 21.26 -6.65 -14.44
N ASP A 231 20.46 -6.41 -15.47
CA ASP A 231 20.91 -5.83 -16.74
C ASP A 231 21.23 -4.33 -16.60
N ALA A 232 20.48 -3.62 -15.77
CA ALA A 232 20.72 -2.22 -15.45
C ALA A 232 22.11 -2.02 -14.81
N PHE A 233 22.51 -2.96 -13.96
CA PHE A 233 23.83 -2.97 -13.35
C PHE A 233 24.98 -3.21 -14.37
N LEU A 234 24.69 -3.96 -15.44
CA LEU A 234 25.72 -4.39 -16.40
C LEU A 234 25.92 -3.42 -17.58
N SER A 235 24.90 -2.66 -18.01
CA SER A 235 24.96 -2.11 -19.37
C SER A 235 24.40 -0.70 -19.63
N THR A 236 23.60 -0.09 -18.76
CA THR A 236 22.79 1.06 -19.19
C THR A 236 22.95 2.32 -18.36
N LEU A 237 23.21 2.20 -17.08
CA LEU A 237 23.54 3.35 -16.25
C LEU A 237 25.01 3.69 -16.46
N THR A 238 25.31 4.90 -16.88
CA THR A 238 26.65 5.38 -17.22
C THR A 238 27.63 5.30 -16.05
N ALA A 239 27.10 5.14 -14.83
CA ALA A 239 27.88 4.90 -13.61
C ALA A 239 27.11 3.99 -12.64
N LYS A 240 27.84 3.17 -11.87
CA LYS A 240 27.27 2.44 -10.71
C LYS A 240 26.78 3.38 -9.60
N LYS A 241 27.08 4.67 -9.69
CA LYS A 241 26.73 5.71 -8.74
C LYS A 241 25.51 6.47 -9.22
N VAL A 242 24.50 6.59 -8.35
CA VAL A 242 23.23 7.23 -8.67
C VAL A 242 22.72 8.11 -7.52
N HIS A 243 21.94 9.11 -7.82
CA HIS A 243 21.13 9.81 -6.83
C HIS A 243 19.92 8.96 -6.45
N ALA A 244 19.78 8.63 -5.18
CA ALA A 244 18.65 7.87 -4.65
C ALA A 244 17.68 8.80 -3.92
N VAL A 245 16.50 9.02 -4.49
CA VAL A 245 15.48 9.96 -3.99
C VAL A 245 14.33 9.20 -3.35
N ALA A 246 13.99 9.54 -2.10
CA ALA A 246 12.89 8.90 -1.39
C ALA A 246 12.10 9.88 -0.50
N GLY A 247 10.78 10.02 -0.78
CA GLY A 247 9.79 10.75 0.00
C GLY A 247 8.73 9.83 0.61
N ILE A 248 9.16 8.73 1.24
CA ILE A 248 8.31 7.69 1.83
C ILE A 248 8.58 7.49 3.32
N GLY A 249 7.66 6.81 4.01
CA GLY A 249 7.74 6.59 5.47
C GLY A 249 8.90 5.71 5.95
N ASN A 250 9.54 4.92 5.07
CA ASN A 250 10.72 4.11 5.40
C ASN A 250 11.75 4.13 4.24
N PRO A 251 12.51 5.22 4.08
CA PRO A 251 13.45 5.38 2.97
C PRO A 251 14.63 4.41 3.05
N GLU A 252 15.06 4.02 4.24
CA GLU A 252 16.16 3.07 4.45
C GLU A 252 15.96 1.75 3.69
N ARG A 253 14.72 1.26 3.63
CA ARG A 253 14.41 0.02 2.92
C ARG A 253 14.69 0.15 1.42
N PHE A 254 14.32 1.28 0.82
CA PHE A 254 14.58 1.58 -0.58
C PHE A 254 16.09 1.70 -0.86
N PHE A 255 16.80 2.43 -0.02
CA PHE A 255 18.24 2.58 -0.16
C PHE A 255 18.99 1.24 -0.05
N ASN A 256 18.60 0.43 0.94
CA ASN A 256 19.17 -0.92 1.09
C ASN A 256 18.87 -1.81 -0.13
N SER A 257 17.69 -1.67 -0.76
CA SER A 257 17.37 -2.41 -1.98
C SER A 257 18.26 -2.00 -3.13
N LEU A 258 18.52 -0.70 -3.34
CA LEU A 258 19.45 -0.22 -4.37
C LEU A 258 20.89 -0.69 -4.12
N CYS A 259 21.37 -0.61 -2.87
CA CYS A 259 22.70 -1.12 -2.51
C CYS A 259 22.81 -2.63 -2.74
N ALA A 260 21.76 -3.40 -2.42
CA ALA A 260 21.73 -4.84 -2.66
C ALA A 260 21.74 -5.19 -4.17
N CYS A 261 21.24 -4.28 -5.02
CA CYS A 261 21.35 -4.38 -6.47
C CYS A 261 22.74 -3.96 -7.01
N GLY A 262 23.65 -3.51 -6.13
CA GLY A 262 25.04 -3.17 -6.49
C GLY A 262 25.29 -1.68 -6.77
N PHE A 263 24.30 -0.81 -6.59
CA PHE A 263 24.46 0.63 -6.80
C PHE A 263 25.19 1.31 -5.65
N ASP A 264 26.10 2.25 -5.99
CA ASP A 264 26.62 3.27 -5.07
C ASP A 264 25.65 4.45 -5.07
N ILE A 265 25.15 4.85 -3.91
CA ILE A 265 24.04 5.80 -3.84
C ILE A 265 24.40 7.09 -3.12
N ILE A 266 23.93 8.21 -3.67
CA ILE A 266 23.87 9.50 -2.98
C ILE A 266 22.43 9.68 -2.51
N THR A 267 22.19 9.62 -1.20
CA THR A 267 20.85 9.61 -0.65
C THR A 267 20.23 10.99 -0.51
N HIS A 268 18.96 11.13 -0.96
CA HIS A 268 18.15 12.33 -0.80
C HIS A 268 16.83 11.94 -0.12
N ILE A 269 16.66 12.35 1.13
CA ILE A 269 15.51 11.98 1.96
C ILE A 269 14.56 13.17 2.05
N PHE A 270 13.33 12.95 1.60
CA PHE A 270 12.24 13.90 1.73
C PHE A 270 11.20 13.39 2.75
N ARG A 271 10.30 14.28 3.18
CA ARG A 271 9.18 13.89 4.03
C ARG A 271 8.22 12.98 3.26
N ASP A 272 7.54 12.08 3.96
CA ASP A 272 6.47 11.27 3.35
C ASP A 272 5.41 12.18 2.72
N HIS A 273 4.94 11.82 1.51
CA HIS A 273 4.05 12.61 0.67
C HIS A 273 4.60 14.00 0.27
N HIS A 274 5.92 14.10 0.08
CA HIS A 274 6.52 15.35 -0.42
C HIS A 274 6.01 15.68 -1.83
N PRO A 275 5.54 16.91 -2.07
CA PRO A 275 5.19 17.38 -3.42
C PRO A 275 6.47 17.80 -4.14
N PHE A 276 7.03 16.89 -4.96
CA PHE A 276 8.27 17.15 -5.67
C PHE A 276 8.14 18.29 -6.67
N THR A 277 9.23 19.06 -6.78
CA THR A 277 9.47 20.06 -7.83
C THR A 277 10.65 19.61 -8.68
N ALA A 278 10.82 20.20 -9.87
CA ALA A 278 11.97 19.88 -10.72
C ALA A 278 13.31 20.10 -10.00
N GLN A 279 13.39 21.12 -9.13
CA GLN A 279 14.61 21.43 -8.35
C GLN A 279 14.96 20.32 -7.33
N ASP A 280 13.96 19.61 -6.81
CA ASP A 280 14.19 18.54 -5.83
C ASP A 280 14.84 17.28 -6.45
N ILE A 281 14.70 17.12 -7.76
CA ILE A 281 15.15 15.93 -8.51
C ILE A 281 16.22 16.25 -9.56
N THR A 282 16.65 17.50 -9.68
CA THR A 282 17.72 17.92 -10.62
C THR A 282 19.01 18.16 -9.83
N PHE A 283 20.08 17.51 -10.25
CA PHE A 283 21.41 17.62 -9.63
C PHE A 283 22.42 18.23 -10.61
N ALA A 284 23.50 18.81 -10.08
CA ALA A 284 24.48 19.57 -10.88
C ALA A 284 25.41 18.67 -11.71
N ASP A 285 25.41 17.37 -11.46
CA ASP A 285 26.17 16.37 -12.21
C ASP A 285 25.27 15.63 -13.22
N ASP A 286 25.87 14.70 -13.98
CA ASP A 286 25.19 13.91 -15.02
C ASP A 286 24.78 12.52 -14.52
N LEU A 287 24.73 12.29 -13.20
CA LEU A 287 24.32 11.00 -12.66
C LEU A 287 22.82 10.77 -12.83
N ASP A 288 22.48 9.49 -13.03
CA ASP A 288 21.08 9.07 -13.04
C ASP A 288 20.42 9.23 -11.67
N VAL A 289 19.12 9.49 -11.67
CA VAL A 289 18.29 9.67 -10.48
C VAL A 289 17.33 8.49 -10.37
N VAL A 290 17.45 7.73 -9.31
CA VAL A 290 16.56 6.60 -9.03
C VAL A 290 15.67 6.95 -7.84
N MET A 291 14.36 6.82 -8.02
CA MET A 291 13.38 7.10 -6.97
C MET A 291 12.50 5.89 -6.66
N THR A 292 11.69 5.99 -5.61
CA THR A 292 10.68 4.97 -5.35
C THR A 292 9.54 5.09 -6.37
N GLU A 293 8.85 4.01 -6.68
CA GLU A 293 7.68 4.04 -7.58
C GLU A 293 6.58 4.97 -7.07
N LYS A 294 6.39 5.04 -5.75
CA LYS A 294 5.45 5.97 -5.11
C LYS A 294 5.83 7.44 -5.33
N ASP A 295 7.12 7.76 -5.41
CA ASP A 295 7.59 9.11 -5.70
C ASP A 295 7.56 9.40 -7.20
N ALA A 296 7.82 8.38 -8.03
CA ALA A 296 7.82 8.49 -9.48
C ALA A 296 6.49 9.00 -10.04
N VAL A 297 5.35 8.51 -9.53
CA VAL A 297 4.02 8.97 -9.99
C VAL A 297 3.78 10.47 -9.78
N LYS A 298 4.53 11.09 -8.86
CA LYS A 298 4.48 12.54 -8.62
C LYS A 298 5.39 13.33 -9.57
N CYS A 299 6.34 12.66 -10.19
CA CYS A 299 7.39 13.27 -10.99
C CYS A 299 7.19 13.13 -12.51
N LEU A 300 6.12 12.48 -12.96
CA LEU A 300 5.85 12.20 -14.38
C LEU A 300 5.88 13.45 -15.28
N GLN A 301 5.49 14.63 -14.75
CA GLN A 301 5.44 15.88 -15.50
C GLN A 301 6.71 16.73 -15.38
N ILE A 302 7.66 16.34 -14.52
CA ILE A 302 8.86 17.13 -14.19
C ILE A 302 10.17 16.35 -14.36
N CYS A 303 10.07 15.11 -14.85
CA CYS A 303 11.24 14.25 -15.09
C CYS A 303 11.95 14.58 -16.40
N ASP A 304 13.20 14.16 -16.52
CA ASP A 304 14.03 14.15 -17.73
C ASP A 304 14.60 12.75 -17.99
N GLU A 305 15.44 12.60 -19.01
CA GLU A 305 16.06 11.34 -19.47
C GLU A 305 16.91 10.61 -18.41
N ARG A 306 17.23 11.25 -17.29
CA ARG A 306 18.04 10.65 -16.22
C ARG A 306 17.22 10.04 -15.10
N HIS A 307 15.86 10.14 -15.17
CA HIS A 307 14.98 9.72 -14.10
C HIS A 307 14.48 8.31 -14.27
N TRP A 308 14.67 7.50 -13.25
CA TRP A 308 14.27 6.11 -13.14
C TRP A 308 13.54 5.86 -11.82
N TYR A 309 12.74 4.84 -11.78
CA TYR A 309 12.25 4.34 -10.50
C TYR A 309 12.54 2.84 -10.33
N LEU A 310 12.75 2.44 -9.08
CA LEU A 310 12.91 1.05 -8.72
C LEU A 310 11.53 0.41 -8.54
N LYS A 311 11.19 -0.50 -9.44
CA LYS A 311 9.99 -1.31 -9.33
C LYS A 311 10.21 -2.43 -8.33
N VAL A 312 9.28 -2.55 -7.38
CA VAL A 312 9.30 -3.62 -6.38
C VAL A 312 8.03 -4.46 -6.48
N GLU A 313 8.17 -5.76 -6.42
CA GLU A 313 7.06 -6.70 -6.47
C GLU A 313 6.95 -7.49 -5.17
N ALA A 314 5.72 -7.78 -4.76
CA ALA A 314 5.47 -8.65 -3.63
C ALA A 314 5.72 -10.10 -4.01
N ARG A 315 6.46 -10.81 -3.17
CA ARG A 315 6.66 -12.26 -3.26
C ARG A 315 6.02 -12.92 -2.05
N LEU A 316 5.12 -13.84 -2.33
CA LEU A 316 4.40 -14.61 -1.32
C LEU A 316 4.53 -16.11 -1.61
N PRO A 317 4.42 -16.98 -0.60
CA PRO A 317 4.37 -18.41 -0.82
C PRO A 317 3.05 -18.80 -1.52
N ASP A 318 3.07 -19.88 -2.31
CA ASP A 318 1.90 -20.39 -3.04
C ASP A 318 0.67 -20.64 -2.15
N THR A 319 0.92 -20.95 -0.87
CA THR A 319 -0.12 -21.12 0.15
C THR A 319 -0.97 -19.88 0.36
N PHE A 320 -0.49 -18.68 -0.02
CA PHE A 320 -1.29 -17.47 0.05
C PHE A 320 -2.46 -17.53 -0.94
N MET A 321 -2.19 -17.75 -2.23
CA MET A 321 -3.25 -17.87 -3.23
C MET A 321 -4.14 -19.09 -3.04
N GLN A 322 -3.58 -20.22 -2.55
CA GLN A 322 -4.38 -21.38 -2.17
C GLN A 322 -5.43 -21.04 -1.10
N ARG A 323 -5.05 -20.27 -0.06
CA ARG A 323 -5.99 -19.84 0.99
C ARG A 323 -7.00 -18.82 0.48
N VAL A 324 -6.57 -17.87 -0.38
CA VAL A 324 -7.49 -16.90 -0.99
C VAL A 324 -8.55 -17.65 -1.81
N ARG A 325 -8.14 -18.59 -2.66
CA ARG A 325 -9.06 -19.41 -3.46
C ARG A 325 -10.02 -20.21 -2.58
N ALA A 326 -9.49 -20.94 -1.59
CA ALA A 326 -10.33 -21.70 -0.66
C ALA A 326 -11.38 -20.84 0.04
N GLY A 327 -11.03 -19.60 0.40
CA GLY A 327 -11.98 -18.66 0.99
C GLY A 327 -13.05 -18.16 -0.01
N LEU A 328 -12.69 -17.93 -1.28
CA LEU A 328 -13.63 -17.57 -2.34
C LEU A 328 -14.55 -18.78 -2.68
N ASP A 329 -13.99 -19.97 -2.80
CA ASP A 329 -14.75 -21.20 -3.07
C ASP A 329 -15.77 -21.48 -1.96
N ALA A 330 -15.37 -21.30 -0.69
CA ALA A 330 -16.26 -21.44 0.47
C ALA A 330 -17.42 -20.42 0.47
N ALA A 331 -17.22 -19.26 -0.18
CA ALA A 331 -18.23 -18.25 -0.39
C ALA A 331 -19.03 -18.44 -1.69
N GLY A 332 -18.78 -19.52 -2.45
CA GLY A 332 -19.47 -19.82 -3.71
C GLY A 332 -19.07 -18.91 -4.87
N VAL A 333 -17.86 -18.35 -4.82
CA VAL A 333 -17.36 -17.38 -5.81
C VAL A 333 -16.47 -18.09 -6.83
N ASN A 334 -16.87 -18.05 -8.09
CA ASN A 334 -16.12 -18.59 -9.23
C ASN A 334 -15.69 -17.46 -10.17
N PRO A 335 -14.62 -17.65 -11.00
CA PRO A 335 -14.15 -16.69 -11.99
C PRO A 335 -15.18 -16.27 -13.02
#